data_307253c71ffde33302e2bd86e5a278dc
#
_entry.id   307253c71ffde33302e2bd86e5a278dc
#
_cell.length_a   1.000
_cell.length_b   1.000
_cell.length_c   1.000
_cell.angle_alpha   90.00
_cell.angle_beta   90.00
_cell.angle_gamma   90.00
#
_symmetry.space_group_name_H-M   'P 1'
#
loop_
_entity.id
_entity.type
_entity.pdbx_description
1 polymer ?
#
loop_
_entity_poly.entity_id
_entity_poly.type
_entity_poly.pdbx_seq_one_letter_code
_entity_poly.pdbx_strand_id
1 'polypeptide(L)'
;MKPRPYQEKVLEQLSEGGNTGLMAMGLGTGKTPSACWVAQNAGAKNILIVGPIRTEAGWEKHSRLILGQPLRVINSKKAGKANLAALLNKEQGVYFIGWEYMRSINSEKRFDGRAKKNKLKSVQHPFNGIEFDLLIADEWHRASNQTSLNYQVVSRIKAKHRLALSATPAGNKPSRIWAALNFLWPQRWGGYWKFAEKFFVKESNPFSDLGYTFGEEKRPGTVRRGAPCWVEVTAKEANPDMPEVVVERVKVPLTREQRHTYDEWANEALAWLDDNPVAIALPPTLDLRLRQVTLGQVSSREAQRLNKYGEMEDYYEIYFDKDCKSAKIDALLDILSDLPEGEPVVVWVHSQRFMTPLIHRLTKAGYKAVEVSGKSKGDYRDLINGKAQILCAQHEACAEGVDGLQDVCHVEVWLSQSNSVIINEQATGRLHRTGQTQAVIRYLIQAENTIDDKVFGRLQDSYNRLKESGLI
;
A
#
# COMPACT_ATOMS: atom_id res chain seq x y z
N MET A 1 -1.42 -25.35 15.34
CA MET A 1 -0.31 -24.67 14.64
C MET A 1 0.68 -24.22 15.70
N LYS A 2 1.99 -24.36 15.47
CA LYS A 2 3.04 -23.90 16.42
C LYS A 2 3.77 -22.69 15.80
N PRO A 3 4.24 -21.73 16.61
CA PRO A 3 5.09 -20.66 16.12
C PRO A 3 6.42 -21.19 15.60
N ARG A 4 7.01 -20.52 14.62
CA ARG A 4 8.36 -20.78 14.14
C ARG A 4 9.38 -20.14 15.10
N PRO A 5 10.67 -20.56 15.13
CA PRO A 5 11.65 -20.04 16.09
C PRO A 5 11.76 -18.49 16.12
N TYR A 6 11.71 -17.85 14.97
CA TYR A 6 11.72 -16.37 14.93
C TYR A 6 10.42 -15.75 15.49
N GLN A 7 9.28 -16.45 15.34
CA GLN A 7 8.00 -16.00 15.91
C GLN A 7 7.97 -16.17 17.43
N GLU A 8 8.63 -17.18 17.97
CA GLU A 8 8.80 -17.34 19.43
C GLU A 8 9.55 -16.13 20.02
N LYS A 9 10.64 -15.69 19.38
CA LYS A 9 11.35 -14.45 19.75
C LYS A 9 10.47 -13.21 19.67
N VAL A 10 9.62 -13.10 18.63
CA VAL A 10 8.63 -12.02 18.50
C VAL A 10 7.66 -12.01 19.68
N LEU A 11 7.16 -13.19 20.06
CA LEU A 11 6.22 -13.34 21.19
C LEU A 11 6.86 -13.00 22.52
N GLU A 12 8.11 -13.39 22.74
CA GLU A 12 8.90 -13.06 23.93
C GLU A 12 9.06 -11.53 24.06
N GLN A 13 9.56 -10.86 23.02
CA GLN A 13 9.73 -9.39 23.01
C GLN A 13 8.40 -8.65 23.26
N LEU A 14 7.30 -9.11 22.64
CA LEU A 14 6.00 -8.48 22.84
C LEU A 14 5.45 -8.74 24.26
N SER A 15 5.71 -9.91 24.84
CA SER A 15 5.35 -10.21 26.22
C SER A 15 6.11 -9.32 27.21
N GLU A 16 7.42 -9.16 27.03
CA GLU A 16 8.25 -8.23 27.81
C GLU A 16 7.79 -6.78 27.65
N GLY A 17 7.33 -6.40 26.46
CA GLY A 17 6.72 -5.10 26.15
C GLY A 17 5.27 -4.94 26.66
N GLY A 18 4.76 -5.87 27.49
CA GLY A 18 3.39 -5.84 28.04
C GLY A 18 2.32 -6.06 26.98
N ASN A 19 2.58 -6.91 25.98
CA ASN A 19 1.68 -7.25 24.87
C ASN A 19 1.23 -6.02 24.04
N THR A 20 1.98 -4.93 24.11
CA THR A 20 1.78 -3.71 23.31
C THR A 20 3.04 -3.42 22.51
N GLY A 21 2.94 -3.33 21.19
CA GLY A 21 4.12 -3.14 20.37
C GLY A 21 3.87 -2.84 18.91
N LEU A 22 4.91 -2.33 18.25
CA LEU A 22 4.98 -2.18 16.81
C LEU A 22 5.59 -3.43 16.22
N MET A 23 4.84 -4.11 15.38
CA MET A 23 5.31 -5.28 14.61
C MET A 23 5.69 -4.83 13.20
N ALA A 24 6.93 -4.32 13.06
CA ALA A 24 7.53 -3.94 11.78
C ALA A 24 8.10 -5.19 11.08
N MET A 25 7.21 -6.05 10.62
CA MET A 25 7.56 -7.34 10.03
C MET A 25 7.34 -7.30 8.52
N GLY A 26 8.29 -7.85 7.76
CA GLY A 26 8.24 -7.94 6.31
C GLY A 26 7.01 -8.69 5.77
N LEU A 27 6.83 -8.66 4.46
CA LEU A 27 5.72 -9.38 3.81
C LEU A 27 5.96 -10.88 3.90
N GLY A 28 4.89 -11.66 4.10
CA GLY A 28 4.99 -13.12 4.21
C GLY A 28 5.63 -13.64 5.51
N THR A 29 6.02 -12.78 6.45
CA THR A 29 6.66 -13.20 7.73
C THR A 29 5.66 -13.65 8.81
N GLY A 30 4.39 -13.80 8.49
CA GLY A 30 3.40 -14.33 9.45
C GLY A 30 2.96 -13.34 10.53
N LYS A 31 2.81 -12.05 10.22
CA LYS A 31 2.25 -11.03 11.12
C LYS A 31 0.93 -11.46 11.76
N THR A 32 0.00 -11.95 10.95
CA THR A 32 -1.36 -12.36 11.39
C THR A 32 -1.34 -13.48 12.42
N PRO A 33 -0.70 -14.65 12.20
CA PRO A 33 -0.60 -15.68 13.23
C PRO A 33 0.16 -15.19 14.46
N SER A 34 1.24 -14.40 14.31
CA SER A 34 1.98 -13.87 15.46
C SER A 34 1.09 -12.98 16.35
N ALA A 35 0.27 -12.11 15.76
CA ALA A 35 -0.69 -11.30 16.52
C ALA A 35 -1.77 -12.15 17.20
N CYS A 36 -2.22 -13.25 16.58
CA CYS A 36 -3.14 -14.19 17.25
C CYS A 36 -2.48 -14.88 18.45
N TRP A 37 -1.21 -15.29 18.37
CA TRP A 37 -0.51 -15.85 19.52
C TRP A 37 -0.28 -14.84 20.64
N VAL A 38 0.01 -13.56 20.29
CA VAL A 38 0.04 -12.50 21.32
C VAL A 38 -1.30 -12.36 22.03
N ALA A 39 -2.41 -12.39 21.28
CA ALA A 39 -3.76 -12.37 21.85
C ALA A 39 -4.01 -13.57 22.80
N GLN A 40 -3.59 -14.76 22.40
CA GLN A 40 -3.68 -15.97 23.20
C GLN A 40 -2.86 -15.86 24.50
N ASN A 41 -1.59 -15.44 24.39
CA ASN A 41 -0.69 -15.28 25.52
C ASN A 41 -1.16 -14.21 26.51
N ALA A 42 -1.77 -13.12 25.99
CA ALA A 42 -2.37 -12.08 26.81
C ALA A 42 -3.71 -12.49 27.46
N GLY A 43 -4.23 -13.68 27.15
CA GLY A 43 -5.56 -14.12 27.63
C GLY A 43 -6.70 -13.24 27.14
N ALA A 44 -6.54 -12.55 26.00
CA ALA A 44 -7.51 -11.60 25.47
C ALA A 44 -8.81 -12.30 25.03
N LYS A 45 -9.94 -11.84 25.53
CA LYS A 45 -11.27 -12.40 25.24
C LYS A 45 -12.09 -11.48 24.34
N ASN A 46 -11.85 -10.18 24.41
CA ASN A 46 -12.51 -9.16 23.60
C ASN A 46 -11.47 -8.48 22.71
N ILE A 47 -11.40 -8.89 21.45
CA ILE A 47 -10.37 -8.47 20.49
C ILE A 47 -11.02 -7.71 19.35
N LEU A 48 -10.49 -6.53 19.02
CA LEU A 48 -10.87 -5.81 17.81
C LEU A 48 -9.68 -5.76 16.84
N ILE A 49 -9.91 -6.23 15.63
CA ILE A 49 -8.98 -6.18 14.52
C ILE A 49 -9.49 -5.15 13.51
N VAL A 50 -8.68 -4.15 13.22
CA VAL A 50 -8.93 -3.16 12.17
C VAL A 50 -7.95 -3.40 11.04
N GLY A 51 -8.43 -3.70 9.84
CA GLY A 51 -7.55 -4.07 8.72
C GLY A 51 -8.17 -3.87 7.35
N PRO A 52 -7.42 -4.12 6.26
CA PRO A 52 -7.98 -4.19 4.93
C PRO A 52 -8.99 -5.33 4.82
N ILE A 53 -10.15 -5.07 4.19
CA ILE A 53 -11.21 -6.11 4.08
C ILE A 53 -10.71 -7.39 3.39
N ARG A 54 -9.70 -7.27 2.50
CA ARG A 54 -9.12 -8.41 1.80
C ARG A 54 -8.31 -9.35 2.69
N THR A 55 -7.89 -8.91 3.89
CA THR A 55 -7.16 -9.74 4.88
C THR A 55 -8.10 -10.56 5.78
N GLU A 56 -9.43 -10.35 5.67
CA GLU A 56 -10.47 -11.01 6.46
C GLU A 56 -10.31 -12.55 6.49
N ALA A 57 -10.16 -13.17 5.32
CA ALA A 57 -10.04 -14.64 5.22
C ALA A 57 -8.80 -15.17 5.97
N GLY A 58 -7.68 -14.44 5.91
CA GLY A 58 -6.47 -14.77 6.65
C GLY A 58 -6.66 -14.67 8.16
N TRP A 59 -7.35 -13.62 8.62
CA TRP A 59 -7.69 -13.43 10.02
C TRP A 59 -8.67 -14.50 10.52
N GLU A 60 -9.70 -14.85 9.72
CA GLU A 60 -10.64 -15.93 10.05
C GLU A 60 -9.92 -17.26 10.23
N LYS A 61 -9.05 -17.62 9.29
CA LYS A 61 -8.24 -18.85 9.37
C LYS A 61 -7.44 -18.92 10.66
N HIS A 62 -6.69 -17.87 10.98
CA HIS A 62 -5.80 -17.89 12.14
C HIS A 62 -6.51 -17.71 13.47
N SER A 63 -7.63 -16.96 13.51
CA SER A 63 -8.51 -16.88 14.68
C SER A 63 -9.04 -18.25 15.07
N ARG A 64 -9.54 -19.03 14.10
CA ARG A 64 -10.01 -20.41 14.38
C ARG A 64 -8.87 -21.34 14.81
N LEU A 65 -7.73 -21.29 14.11
CA LEU A 65 -6.62 -22.20 14.36
C LEU A 65 -5.88 -21.95 15.68
N ILE A 66 -5.76 -20.70 16.10
CA ILE A 66 -4.94 -20.28 17.25
C ILE A 66 -5.81 -19.93 18.45
N LEU A 67 -6.86 -19.12 18.26
CA LEU A 67 -7.73 -18.65 19.34
C LEU A 67 -8.93 -19.58 19.59
N GLY A 68 -9.19 -20.53 18.66
CA GLY A 68 -10.36 -21.42 18.74
C GLY A 68 -11.70 -20.70 18.54
N GLN A 69 -11.71 -19.48 18.01
CA GLN A 69 -12.90 -18.63 17.87
C GLN A 69 -13.11 -18.20 16.41
N PRO A 70 -14.38 -18.14 15.95
CA PRO A 70 -14.70 -17.56 14.64
C PRO A 70 -14.52 -16.05 14.67
N LEU A 71 -14.16 -15.49 13.51
CA LEU A 71 -14.08 -14.06 13.32
C LEU A 71 -15.48 -13.47 13.11
N ARG A 72 -15.85 -12.48 13.91
CA ARG A 72 -17.13 -11.75 13.79
C ARG A 72 -16.90 -10.49 12.94
N VAL A 73 -17.18 -10.56 11.65
CA VAL A 73 -16.94 -9.46 10.70
C VAL A 73 -18.01 -8.40 10.82
N ILE A 74 -17.60 -7.16 11.03
CA ILE A 74 -18.49 -5.98 11.13
C ILE A 74 -18.47 -5.26 9.78
N ASN A 75 -19.62 -5.19 9.11
CA ASN A 75 -19.80 -4.52 7.82
C ASN A 75 -21.27 -4.09 7.60
N SER A 76 -21.61 -3.54 6.43
CA SER A 76 -22.96 -3.06 6.11
C SER A 76 -23.99 -4.16 5.84
N LYS A 77 -23.57 -5.42 5.68
CA LYS A 77 -24.46 -6.58 5.45
C LYS A 77 -25.24 -6.93 6.74
N LYS A 78 -26.35 -7.67 6.62
CA LYS A 78 -27.22 -8.08 7.74
C LYS A 78 -26.42 -8.75 8.87
N ALA A 79 -25.59 -9.74 8.53
CA ALA A 79 -24.74 -10.42 9.51
C ALA A 79 -23.72 -9.47 10.19
N GLY A 80 -23.11 -8.57 9.41
CA GLY A 80 -22.15 -7.59 9.95
C GLY A 80 -22.80 -6.58 10.89
N LYS A 81 -24.02 -6.17 10.62
CA LYS A 81 -24.81 -5.32 11.54
C LYS A 81 -25.18 -6.06 12.83
N ALA A 82 -25.51 -7.36 12.76
CA ALA A 82 -25.73 -8.20 13.93
C ALA A 82 -24.45 -8.32 14.78
N ASN A 83 -23.29 -8.54 14.16
CA ASN A 83 -22.01 -8.57 14.86
C ASN A 83 -21.68 -7.22 15.52
N LEU A 84 -22.01 -6.09 14.89
CA LEU A 84 -21.87 -4.77 15.50
C LEU A 84 -22.80 -4.63 16.74
N ALA A 85 -24.05 -5.08 16.65
CA ALA A 85 -24.96 -5.05 17.76
C ALA A 85 -24.47 -5.93 18.94
N ALA A 86 -23.96 -7.14 18.65
CA ALA A 86 -23.34 -8.01 19.66
C ALA A 86 -22.16 -7.32 20.37
N LEU A 87 -21.27 -6.67 19.60
CA LEU A 87 -20.17 -5.89 20.15
C LEU A 87 -20.66 -4.73 21.05
N LEU A 88 -21.68 -3.99 20.60
CA LEU A 88 -22.27 -2.88 21.39
C LEU A 88 -22.94 -3.37 22.68
N ASN A 89 -23.45 -4.60 22.67
CA ASN A 89 -23.95 -5.29 23.86
C ASN A 89 -22.84 -5.90 24.73
N LYS A 90 -21.57 -5.59 24.42
CA LYS A 90 -20.37 -6.06 25.13
C LYS A 90 -20.18 -7.59 25.12
N GLU A 91 -20.69 -8.27 24.10
CA GLU A 91 -20.38 -9.68 23.91
C GLU A 91 -18.89 -9.84 23.59
N GLN A 92 -18.25 -10.77 24.29
CA GLN A 92 -16.83 -11.10 24.03
C GLN A 92 -16.68 -11.84 22.72
N GLY A 93 -15.53 -11.68 22.09
CA GLY A 93 -15.20 -12.38 20.83
C GLY A 93 -14.10 -11.69 20.05
N VAL A 94 -13.78 -12.28 18.90
CA VAL A 94 -12.82 -11.73 17.95
C VAL A 94 -13.58 -11.00 16.85
N TYR A 95 -13.47 -9.69 16.82
CA TYR A 95 -14.17 -8.82 15.89
C TYR A 95 -13.20 -8.27 14.84
N PHE A 96 -13.65 -8.21 13.59
CA PHE A 96 -12.91 -7.61 12.48
C PHE A 96 -13.74 -6.51 11.82
N ILE A 97 -13.11 -5.38 11.55
CA ILE A 97 -13.72 -4.26 10.83
C ILE A 97 -12.75 -3.71 9.78
N GLY A 98 -13.25 -3.50 8.55
CA GLY A 98 -12.47 -2.87 7.49
C GLY A 98 -12.22 -1.38 7.77
N TRP A 99 -11.03 -0.85 7.41
CA TRP A 99 -10.66 0.56 7.55
C TRP A 99 -11.72 1.52 6.99
N GLU A 100 -12.27 1.20 5.81
CA GLU A 100 -13.27 2.02 5.13
C GLU A 100 -14.60 2.05 5.88
N TYR A 101 -15.04 0.88 6.35
CA TYR A 101 -16.30 0.79 7.10
C TYR A 101 -16.17 1.43 8.48
N MET A 102 -15.04 1.23 9.16
CA MET A 102 -14.76 1.91 10.43
C MET A 102 -14.84 3.44 10.29
N ARG A 103 -14.28 4.01 9.20
CA ARG A 103 -14.45 5.45 8.92
C ARG A 103 -15.90 5.83 8.71
N SER A 104 -16.65 5.05 7.94
CA SER A 104 -18.03 5.39 7.54
C SER A 104 -18.99 5.45 8.71
N ILE A 105 -18.86 4.55 9.68
CA ILE A 105 -19.72 4.54 10.89
C ILE A 105 -19.36 5.64 11.90
N ASN A 106 -18.21 6.28 11.74
CA ASN A 106 -17.69 7.31 12.65
C ASN A 106 -17.62 8.71 12.03
N SER A 107 -17.96 8.87 10.74
CA SER A 107 -17.95 10.15 10.05
C SER A 107 -19.37 10.58 9.68
N GLU A 108 -19.91 11.63 10.32
CA GLU A 108 -21.02 12.36 9.73
C GLU A 108 -20.48 13.25 8.61
N LYS A 109 -21.01 13.09 7.40
CA LYS A 109 -20.81 14.06 6.31
C LYS A 109 -21.56 15.34 6.65
N ARG A 110 -20.89 16.37 7.15
CA ARG A 110 -21.45 17.72 7.14
C ARG A 110 -21.35 18.30 5.74
N PHE A 111 -22.48 18.57 5.15
CA PHE A 111 -22.63 19.52 4.04
C PHE A 111 -22.54 20.91 4.65
N ASP A 112 -21.36 21.48 4.74
CA ASP A 112 -21.18 22.91 4.95
C ASP A 112 -20.82 23.48 3.59
N GLY A 113 -21.67 24.34 3.05
CA GLY A 113 -21.62 24.85 1.67
C GLY A 113 -20.35 25.62 1.28
N ARG A 114 -19.34 25.67 2.12
CA ARG A 114 -18.08 26.39 1.88
C ARG A 114 -16.79 25.58 2.01
N ALA A 115 -16.81 24.34 2.50
CA ALA A 115 -15.64 23.45 2.45
C ALA A 115 -16.05 22.02 2.76
N LYS A 116 -15.82 21.07 1.83
CA LYS A 116 -15.82 19.63 2.09
C LYS A 116 -14.59 19.25 2.93
N LYS A 117 -14.44 19.80 4.12
CA LYS A 117 -13.54 19.26 5.13
C LYS A 117 -14.36 18.32 5.98
N ASN A 118 -14.07 17.00 5.86
CA ASN A 118 -14.55 15.99 6.81
C ASN A 118 -13.99 16.33 8.20
N LYS A 119 -14.60 17.31 8.88
CA LYS A 119 -14.33 17.54 10.29
C LYS A 119 -15.07 16.45 11.05
N LEU A 120 -14.35 15.64 11.81
CA LEU A 120 -14.94 14.84 12.88
C LEU A 120 -15.65 15.82 13.81
N LYS A 121 -16.97 15.78 13.80
CA LYS A 121 -17.75 16.28 14.95
C LYS A 121 -17.32 15.45 16.17
N SER A 122 -17.56 15.98 17.37
CA SER A 122 -17.53 15.25 18.64
C SER A 122 -18.64 14.18 18.69
N VAL A 123 -18.69 13.33 17.65
CA VAL A 123 -19.65 12.23 17.56
C VAL A 123 -19.22 11.20 18.58
N GLN A 124 -20.17 10.72 19.36
CA GLN A 124 -19.96 9.54 20.18
C GLN A 124 -19.52 8.41 19.25
N HIS A 125 -18.25 8.02 19.34
CA HIS A 125 -17.72 6.89 18.63
C HIS A 125 -18.58 5.66 18.99
N PRO A 126 -19.05 4.83 18.05
CA PRO A 126 -19.90 3.68 18.38
C PRO A 126 -19.29 2.73 19.42
N PHE A 127 -17.97 2.72 19.53
CA PHE A 127 -17.23 1.94 20.52
C PHE A 127 -16.96 2.69 21.85
N ASN A 128 -17.56 3.90 22.04
CA ASN A 128 -17.47 4.59 23.32
C ASN A 128 -18.09 3.73 24.43
N GLY A 129 -17.35 3.57 25.54
CA GLY A 129 -17.79 2.73 26.66
C GLY A 129 -17.46 1.24 26.47
N ILE A 130 -16.80 0.85 25.41
CA ILE A 130 -16.22 -0.48 25.22
C ILE A 130 -14.70 -0.38 25.41
N GLU A 131 -14.15 -1.22 26.26
CA GLU A 131 -12.71 -1.43 26.38
C GLU A 131 -12.38 -2.82 25.86
N PHE A 132 -11.46 -2.87 24.91
CA PHE A 132 -10.98 -4.13 24.36
C PHE A 132 -9.80 -4.65 25.17
N ASP A 133 -9.66 -5.97 25.26
CA ASP A 133 -8.45 -6.55 25.84
C ASP A 133 -7.27 -6.31 24.90
N LEU A 134 -7.50 -6.45 23.58
CA LEU A 134 -6.49 -6.21 22.56
C LEU A 134 -7.10 -5.51 21.34
N LEU A 135 -6.45 -4.44 20.90
CA LEU A 135 -6.72 -3.74 19.63
C LEU A 135 -5.57 -3.97 18.66
N ILE A 136 -5.87 -4.57 17.53
CA ILE A 136 -4.90 -4.86 16.46
C ILE A 136 -5.21 -3.95 15.27
N ALA A 137 -4.25 -3.15 14.85
CA ALA A 137 -4.33 -2.33 13.64
C ALA A 137 -3.42 -2.92 12.55
N ASP A 138 -4.01 -3.71 11.66
CA ASP A 138 -3.33 -4.35 10.54
C ASP A 138 -3.13 -3.39 9.38
N GLU A 139 -2.01 -3.52 8.69
CA GLU A 139 -1.54 -2.57 7.67
C GLU A 139 -1.58 -1.12 8.18
N TRP A 140 -0.89 -0.90 9.29
CA TRP A 140 -0.85 0.39 10.00
C TRP A 140 -0.54 1.59 9.12
N HIS A 141 0.23 1.42 8.05
CA HIS A 141 0.56 2.51 7.13
C HIS A 141 -0.68 3.27 6.63
N ARG A 142 -1.87 2.65 6.62
CA ARG A 142 -3.15 3.29 6.30
C ARG A 142 -3.61 4.33 7.33
N ALA A 143 -3.06 4.28 8.53
CA ALA A 143 -3.30 5.24 9.62
C ALA A 143 -2.04 6.06 9.98
N SER A 144 -0.97 5.96 9.21
CA SER A 144 0.30 6.65 9.50
C SER A 144 0.21 8.17 9.46
N ASN A 145 -0.76 8.74 8.74
CA ASN A 145 -0.98 10.19 8.74
C ASN A 145 -1.90 10.60 9.89
N GLN A 146 -1.38 11.38 10.86
CA GLN A 146 -2.10 11.84 12.04
C GLN A 146 -3.36 12.68 11.75
N THR A 147 -3.44 13.28 10.56
CA THR A 147 -4.63 14.05 10.14
C THR A 147 -5.66 13.19 9.41
N SER A 148 -5.34 11.92 9.12
CA SER A 148 -6.26 11.01 8.45
C SER A 148 -7.41 10.58 9.36
N LEU A 149 -8.59 10.34 8.78
CA LEU A 149 -9.73 9.80 9.51
C LEU A 149 -9.44 8.41 10.11
N ASN A 150 -8.63 7.59 9.43
CA ASN A 150 -8.23 6.29 9.96
C ASN A 150 -7.52 6.43 11.31
N TYR A 151 -6.50 7.30 11.38
CA TYR A 151 -5.78 7.55 12.62
C TYR A 151 -6.69 8.14 13.70
N GLN A 152 -7.45 9.17 13.36
CA GLN A 152 -8.31 9.86 14.32
C GLN A 152 -9.37 8.95 14.94
N VAL A 153 -9.85 7.97 14.18
CA VAL A 153 -10.84 7.00 14.68
C VAL A 153 -10.17 5.93 15.52
N VAL A 154 -9.12 5.25 14.99
CA VAL A 154 -8.52 4.11 15.69
C VAL A 154 -7.81 4.52 16.98
N SER A 155 -7.22 5.71 17.04
CA SER A 155 -6.52 6.21 18.22
C SER A 155 -7.44 6.50 19.44
N ARG A 156 -8.75 6.67 19.21
CA ARG A 156 -9.75 6.91 20.26
C ARG A 156 -10.32 5.63 20.86
N ILE A 157 -10.10 4.48 20.23
CA ILE A 157 -10.60 3.20 20.76
C ILE A 157 -9.82 2.85 22.01
N LYS A 158 -10.56 2.52 23.09
CA LYS A 158 -9.95 2.09 24.36
C LYS A 158 -9.56 0.62 24.30
N ALA A 159 -8.33 0.32 24.67
CA ALA A 159 -7.83 -1.04 24.74
C ALA A 159 -6.72 -1.15 25.80
N LYS A 160 -6.63 -2.30 26.48
CA LYS A 160 -5.56 -2.62 27.44
C LYS A 160 -4.22 -2.80 26.73
N HIS A 161 -4.24 -3.56 25.63
CA HIS A 161 -3.08 -3.85 24.80
C HIS A 161 -3.33 -3.39 23.36
N ARG A 162 -2.28 -2.99 22.67
CA ARG A 162 -2.36 -2.49 21.29
C ARG A 162 -1.24 -3.04 20.44
N LEU A 163 -1.57 -3.49 19.24
CA LEU A 163 -0.60 -3.89 18.22
C LEU A 163 -0.81 -3.08 16.95
N ALA A 164 0.27 -2.55 16.40
CA ALA A 164 0.31 -1.96 15.08
C ALA A 164 1.16 -2.86 14.16
N LEU A 165 0.56 -3.40 13.10
CA LEU A 165 1.22 -4.33 12.19
C LEU A 165 1.44 -3.64 10.84
N SER A 166 2.67 -3.61 10.37
CA SER A 166 3.00 -3.13 9.03
C SER A 166 4.42 -3.53 8.65
N ALA A 167 4.68 -3.78 7.37
CA ALA A 167 6.05 -3.84 6.87
C ALA A 167 6.69 -2.44 6.80
N THR A 168 5.86 -1.38 6.73
CA THR A 168 6.28 0.01 6.51
C THR A 168 5.48 0.97 7.39
N PRO A 169 5.71 0.97 8.71
CA PRO A 169 4.84 1.65 9.68
C PRO A 169 4.78 3.18 9.55
N ALA A 170 5.82 3.80 9.01
CA ALA A 170 5.87 5.24 8.77
C ALA A 170 5.22 5.68 7.46
N GLY A 171 4.86 4.74 6.59
CA GLY A 171 4.45 5.09 5.24
C GLY A 171 5.62 5.67 4.42
N ASN A 172 5.32 6.56 3.49
CA ASN A 172 6.33 7.20 2.63
C ASN A 172 7.10 8.35 3.31
N LYS A 173 6.80 8.67 4.57
CA LYS A 173 7.44 9.79 5.29
C LYS A 173 7.90 9.33 6.66
N PRO A 174 9.21 9.31 6.94
CA PRO A 174 9.76 8.80 8.22
C PRO A 174 9.12 9.41 9.48
N SER A 175 8.85 10.72 9.47
CA SER A 175 8.23 11.41 10.62
C SER A 175 6.82 10.91 10.98
N ARG A 176 6.12 10.25 10.05
CA ARG A 176 4.79 9.67 10.28
C ARG A 176 4.80 8.47 11.24
N ILE A 177 5.98 7.94 11.57
CA ILE A 177 6.11 6.92 12.61
C ILE A 177 5.52 7.37 13.95
N TRP A 178 5.48 8.68 14.20
CA TRP A 178 4.81 9.25 15.37
C TRP A 178 3.40 8.72 15.57
N ALA A 179 2.64 8.55 14.50
CA ALA A 179 1.26 8.09 14.60
C ALA A 179 1.16 6.68 15.19
N ALA A 180 2.06 5.75 14.78
CA ALA A 180 2.14 4.42 15.37
C ALA A 180 2.53 4.48 16.85
N LEU A 181 3.57 5.25 17.14
CA LEU A 181 4.09 5.38 18.51
C LEU A 181 3.06 6.02 19.45
N ASN A 182 2.33 7.03 18.98
CA ASN A 182 1.29 7.67 19.80
C ASN A 182 0.01 6.80 19.93
N PHE A 183 -0.29 5.97 18.93
CA PHE A 183 -1.35 4.98 19.04
C PHE A 183 -1.02 3.91 20.09
N LEU A 184 0.21 3.39 20.07
CA LEU A 184 0.67 2.33 20.96
C LEU A 184 0.87 2.84 22.40
N TRP A 185 1.51 4.00 22.56
CA TRP A 185 1.85 4.60 23.84
C TRP A 185 1.40 6.07 23.90
N PRO A 186 0.10 6.34 24.09
CA PRO A 186 -0.43 7.70 24.11
C PRO A 186 0.33 8.58 25.12
N GLN A 187 0.53 9.84 24.74
CA GLN A 187 1.19 10.89 25.55
C GLN A 187 2.72 10.74 25.77
N ARG A 188 3.32 9.58 25.47
CA ARG A 188 4.76 9.37 25.66
C ARG A 188 5.63 10.28 24.78
N TRP A 189 5.18 10.52 23.55
CA TRP A 189 5.98 11.21 22.52
C TRP A 189 5.61 12.68 22.31
N GLY A 190 4.66 13.21 23.07
CA GLY A 190 4.14 14.57 22.90
C GLY A 190 3.40 14.76 21.57
N GLY A 191 3.18 16.02 21.20
CA GLY A 191 2.52 16.35 19.94
C GLY A 191 3.41 16.13 18.71
N TYR A 192 2.78 15.83 17.56
CA TYR A 192 3.46 15.51 16.30
C TYR A 192 4.55 16.54 15.92
N TRP A 193 4.24 17.82 15.97
CA TRP A 193 5.18 18.86 15.54
C TRP A 193 6.45 18.91 16.41
N LYS A 194 6.32 18.83 17.73
CA LYS A 194 7.44 18.77 18.66
C LYS A 194 8.28 17.51 18.42
N PHE A 195 7.64 16.38 18.18
CA PHE A 195 8.31 15.13 17.86
C PHE A 195 9.08 15.24 16.53
N ALA A 196 8.39 15.69 15.46
CA ALA A 196 8.99 15.80 14.15
C ALA A 196 10.18 16.78 14.14
N GLU A 197 10.05 17.93 14.77
CA GLU A 197 11.15 18.90 14.92
C GLU A 197 12.33 18.37 15.72
N LYS A 198 12.06 17.55 16.73
CA LYS A 198 13.11 16.96 17.57
C LYS A 198 13.93 15.92 16.82
N PHE A 199 13.28 15.04 16.07
CA PHE A 199 13.90 13.83 15.54
C PHE A 199 14.21 13.87 14.05
N PHE A 200 13.57 14.75 13.26
CA PHE A 200 13.66 14.73 11.79
C PHE A 200 14.18 16.04 11.22
N VAL A 201 14.86 15.94 10.08
CA VAL A 201 15.37 17.08 9.33
C VAL A 201 14.22 17.77 8.59
N LYS A 202 14.18 19.12 8.60
CA LYS A 202 13.28 19.91 7.76
C LYS A 202 13.84 20.00 6.35
N GLU A 203 13.06 19.59 5.36
CA GLU A 203 13.39 19.69 3.94
C GLU A 203 12.45 20.67 3.25
N SER A 204 12.98 21.56 2.41
CA SER A 204 12.15 22.49 1.62
C SER A 204 11.18 21.70 0.72
N ASN A 205 9.92 22.10 0.71
CA ASN A 205 8.89 21.51 -0.16
C ASN A 205 7.87 22.59 -0.54
N PRO A 206 8.02 23.23 -1.70
CA PRO A 206 7.14 24.30 -2.15
C PRO A 206 5.68 23.86 -2.41
N PHE A 207 5.42 22.55 -2.54
CA PHE A 207 4.07 21.99 -2.69
C PHE A 207 3.40 21.66 -1.34
N SER A 208 4.08 21.89 -0.23
CA SER A 208 3.50 21.78 1.11
C SER A 208 2.91 23.12 1.53
N ASP A 209 1.70 23.12 2.13
CA ASP A 209 1.08 24.32 2.71
C ASP A 209 2.01 25.08 3.67
N LEU A 210 3.04 24.41 4.20
CA LEU A 210 4.01 24.95 5.14
C LEU A 210 5.35 25.34 4.48
N GLY A 211 5.52 25.10 3.18
CA GLY A 211 6.78 25.30 2.46
C GLY A 211 7.88 24.30 2.80
N TYR A 212 7.62 23.32 3.69
CA TYR A 212 8.58 22.29 4.06
C TYR A 212 7.88 20.96 4.43
N THR A 213 8.68 19.90 4.49
CA THR A 213 8.29 18.58 5.02
C THR A 213 9.40 18.09 5.97
N PHE A 214 9.13 17.01 6.70
CA PHE A 214 10.14 16.32 7.49
C PHE A 214 10.65 15.11 6.72
N GLY A 215 11.95 15.07 6.48
CA GLY A 215 12.67 14.04 5.76
C GLY A 215 13.24 12.96 6.68
N GLU A 216 14.55 12.75 6.59
CA GLU A 216 15.28 11.73 7.32
C GLU A 216 15.38 12.00 8.83
N GLU A 217 15.69 10.96 9.59
CA GLU A 217 15.94 11.09 11.03
C GLU A 217 17.30 11.76 11.26
N LYS A 218 17.34 12.80 12.11
CA LYS A 218 18.59 13.53 12.45
C LYS A 218 19.71 12.63 13.01
N ARG A 219 19.30 11.57 13.69
CA ARG A 219 20.20 10.54 14.23
C ARG A 219 19.54 9.18 14.02
N PRO A 220 19.92 8.43 12.98
CA PRO A 220 19.27 7.17 12.61
C PRO A 220 19.10 6.20 13.77
N GLY A 221 17.91 5.59 13.87
CA GLY A 221 17.55 4.61 14.87
C GLY A 221 17.25 5.17 16.27
N THR A 222 17.30 6.49 16.50
CA THR A 222 17.00 7.07 17.82
C THR A 222 15.54 6.88 18.21
N VAL A 223 14.63 7.06 17.29
CA VAL A 223 13.19 6.87 17.51
C VAL A 223 12.90 5.42 17.84
N ARG A 224 13.47 4.48 17.08
CA ARG A 224 13.32 3.05 17.32
C ARG A 224 13.82 2.63 18.69
N ARG A 225 15.05 3.04 19.07
CA ARG A 225 15.63 2.73 20.39
C ARG A 225 14.83 3.34 21.55
N GLY A 226 14.10 4.42 21.31
CA GLY A 226 13.23 5.05 22.31
C GLY A 226 11.86 4.40 22.44
N ALA A 227 11.45 3.53 21.53
CA ALA A 227 10.17 2.84 21.58
C ALA A 227 10.21 1.69 22.61
N PRO A 228 9.19 1.54 23.45
CA PRO A 228 9.17 0.49 24.47
C PRO A 228 9.21 -0.92 23.90
N CYS A 229 8.53 -1.18 22.78
CA CYS A 229 8.53 -2.46 22.10
C CYS A 229 8.39 -2.27 20.59
N TRP A 230 9.45 -2.56 19.87
CA TRP A 230 9.51 -2.53 18.41
C TRP A 230 10.14 -3.81 17.91
N VAL A 231 9.31 -4.66 17.36
CA VAL A 231 9.72 -5.94 16.80
C VAL A 231 9.91 -5.82 15.30
N GLU A 232 11.04 -6.30 14.81
CA GLU A 232 11.35 -6.32 13.39
C GLU A 232 11.73 -7.73 12.96
N VAL A 233 11.19 -8.15 11.83
CA VAL A 233 11.54 -9.42 11.17
C VAL A 233 11.56 -9.20 9.68
N THR A 234 12.70 -9.42 9.08
CA THR A 234 12.85 -9.35 7.61
C THR A 234 12.33 -10.64 6.95
N ALA A 235 11.99 -10.55 5.66
CA ALA A 235 11.59 -11.73 4.89
C ALA A 235 12.71 -12.81 4.87
N LYS A 236 13.97 -12.38 4.83
CA LYS A 236 15.14 -13.28 4.86
C LYS A 236 15.31 -13.99 6.20
N GLU A 237 15.09 -13.31 7.33
CA GLU A 237 15.10 -13.93 8.66
C GLU A 237 13.95 -14.93 8.83
N ALA A 238 12.78 -14.61 8.29
CA ALA A 238 11.63 -15.49 8.34
C ALA A 238 11.74 -16.72 7.43
N ASN A 239 12.49 -16.60 6.35
CA ASN A 239 12.74 -17.66 5.38
C ASN A 239 14.16 -17.53 4.80
N PRO A 240 15.19 -18.07 5.48
CA PRO A 240 16.58 -18.00 5.03
C PRO A 240 16.81 -18.63 3.65
N ASP A 241 16.03 -19.65 3.30
CA ASP A 241 16.11 -20.41 2.05
C ASP A 241 15.27 -19.78 0.92
N MET A 242 14.76 -18.56 1.12
CA MET A 242 13.95 -17.89 0.09
C MET A 242 14.82 -17.58 -1.15
N PRO A 243 14.38 -17.99 -2.36
CA PRO A 243 15.11 -17.76 -3.58
C PRO A 243 15.40 -16.28 -3.83
N GLU A 244 16.43 -15.99 -4.61
CA GLU A 244 16.82 -14.62 -4.94
C GLU A 244 15.83 -13.97 -5.93
N VAL A 245 15.86 -12.64 -5.97
CA VAL A 245 15.19 -11.84 -7.01
C VAL A 245 16.26 -11.37 -7.99
N VAL A 246 16.15 -11.84 -9.23
CA VAL A 246 16.99 -11.38 -10.35
C VAL A 246 16.24 -10.22 -11.01
N VAL A 247 16.87 -9.04 -11.02
CA VAL A 247 16.27 -7.83 -11.61
C VAL A 247 16.98 -7.50 -12.92
N GLU A 248 16.22 -7.52 -14.00
CA GLU A 248 16.69 -7.10 -15.32
C GLU A 248 16.04 -5.78 -15.72
N ARG A 249 16.85 -4.80 -16.09
CA ARG A 249 16.37 -3.50 -16.57
C ARG A 249 16.38 -3.46 -18.08
N VAL A 250 15.19 -3.35 -18.66
CA VAL A 250 15.00 -3.27 -20.11
C VAL A 250 14.74 -1.81 -20.47
N LYS A 251 15.71 -1.16 -21.05
CA LYS A 251 15.56 0.21 -21.55
C LYS A 251 15.03 0.21 -22.96
N VAL A 252 13.99 1.01 -23.21
CA VAL A 252 13.34 1.09 -24.52
C VAL A 252 13.22 2.54 -24.99
N PRO A 253 13.54 2.83 -26.24
CA PRO A 253 13.25 4.14 -26.82
C PRO A 253 11.74 4.29 -26.99
N LEU A 254 11.21 5.50 -26.74
CA LEU A 254 9.82 5.79 -27.05
C LEU A 254 9.56 5.68 -28.55
N THR A 255 8.35 5.27 -28.96
CA THR A 255 7.95 5.37 -30.37
C THR A 255 7.99 6.83 -30.82
N ARG A 256 8.04 7.07 -32.14
CA ARG A 256 8.10 8.43 -32.67
C ARG A 256 6.95 9.30 -32.16
N GLU A 257 5.75 8.76 -32.11
CA GLU A 257 4.54 9.45 -31.65
C GLU A 257 4.59 9.73 -30.14
N GLN A 258 5.02 8.74 -29.35
CA GLN A 258 5.21 8.94 -27.91
C GLN A 258 6.28 10.00 -27.64
N ARG A 259 7.42 9.96 -28.37
CA ARG A 259 8.52 10.93 -28.20
C ARG A 259 8.06 12.35 -28.51
N HIS A 260 7.32 12.55 -29.60
CA HIS A 260 6.77 13.85 -29.95
C HIS A 260 5.91 14.43 -28.81
N THR A 261 4.90 13.69 -28.37
CA THR A 261 4.02 14.13 -27.28
C THR A 261 4.77 14.31 -25.95
N TYR A 262 5.75 13.43 -25.69
CA TYR A 262 6.56 13.52 -24.47
C TYR A 262 7.38 14.82 -24.46
N ASP A 263 8.04 15.16 -25.57
CA ASP A 263 8.90 16.34 -25.66
C ASP A 263 8.08 17.63 -25.58
N GLU A 264 6.86 17.68 -26.17
CA GLU A 264 5.94 18.82 -26.01
C GLU A 264 5.59 19.03 -24.52
N TRP A 265 5.18 18.00 -23.83
CA TRP A 265 4.81 18.11 -22.40
C TRP A 265 6.01 18.28 -21.47
N ALA A 266 7.18 17.76 -21.84
CA ALA A 266 8.41 17.99 -21.10
C ALA A 266 8.86 19.46 -21.20
N ASN A 267 8.70 20.09 -22.38
CA ASN A 267 8.98 21.52 -22.54
C ASN A 267 8.03 22.40 -21.74
N GLU A 268 6.72 22.07 -21.68
CA GLU A 268 5.76 22.72 -20.78
C GLU A 268 6.20 22.59 -19.31
N ALA A 269 6.69 21.43 -18.93
CA ALA A 269 7.18 21.18 -17.57
C ALA A 269 8.46 21.96 -17.25
N LEU A 270 9.37 22.13 -18.21
CA LEU A 270 10.59 22.94 -18.07
C LEU A 270 10.26 24.41 -17.93
N ALA A 271 9.37 24.96 -18.80
CA ALA A 271 8.93 26.34 -18.72
C ALA A 271 8.29 26.64 -17.35
N TRP A 272 7.50 25.69 -16.82
CA TRP A 272 6.94 25.85 -15.48
C TRP A 272 8.01 25.88 -14.38
N LEU A 273 9.08 25.09 -14.49
CA LEU A 273 10.19 25.10 -13.53
C LEU A 273 11.00 26.39 -13.60
N ASP A 274 11.20 26.96 -14.80
CA ASP A 274 11.90 28.23 -14.99
C ASP A 274 11.13 29.38 -14.34
N ASP A 275 9.79 29.38 -14.41
CA ASP A 275 8.92 30.33 -13.74
C ASP A 275 8.85 30.10 -12.23
N ASN A 276 9.24 28.92 -11.74
CA ASN A 276 9.19 28.52 -10.32
C ASN A 276 10.53 27.93 -9.85
N PRO A 277 11.64 28.72 -9.81
CA PRO A 277 12.99 28.21 -9.61
C PRO A 277 13.24 27.56 -8.23
N VAL A 278 12.34 27.78 -7.27
CA VAL A 278 12.40 27.15 -5.93
C VAL A 278 11.72 25.77 -5.89
N ALA A 279 11.10 25.35 -6.97
CA ALA A 279 10.37 24.08 -7.03
C ALA A 279 11.36 22.89 -7.15
N ILE A 280 11.26 21.94 -6.22
CA ILE A 280 12.08 20.73 -6.20
C ILE A 280 11.47 19.61 -7.08
N ALA A 281 10.20 19.70 -7.42
CA ALA A 281 9.48 18.70 -8.20
C ALA A 281 8.44 19.32 -9.13
N LEU A 282 8.12 18.60 -10.20
CA LEU A 282 7.03 18.96 -11.11
C LEU A 282 5.67 18.95 -10.43
N PRO A 283 4.71 19.77 -10.88
CA PRO A 283 3.32 19.64 -10.48
C PRO A 283 2.82 18.20 -10.65
N PRO A 284 2.03 17.67 -9.71
CA PRO A 284 1.53 16.28 -9.79
C PRO A 284 0.79 15.96 -11.09
N THR A 285 0.16 16.94 -11.71
CA THR A 285 -0.54 16.78 -13.00
C THR A 285 0.44 16.57 -14.15
N LEU A 286 1.52 17.34 -14.21
CA LEU A 286 2.56 17.19 -15.25
C LEU A 286 3.35 15.89 -15.06
N ASP A 287 3.74 15.53 -13.83
CA ASP A 287 4.36 14.24 -13.50
C ASP A 287 3.48 13.08 -14.00
N LEU A 288 2.18 13.12 -13.70
CA LEU A 288 1.24 12.10 -14.14
C LEU A 288 1.13 12.00 -15.66
N ARG A 289 1.05 13.14 -16.37
CA ARG A 289 0.95 13.19 -17.84
C ARG A 289 2.20 12.59 -18.50
N LEU A 290 3.40 13.02 -18.10
CA LEU A 290 4.65 12.47 -18.61
C LEU A 290 4.74 10.95 -18.40
N ARG A 291 4.35 10.46 -17.23
CA ARG A 291 4.31 9.02 -16.93
C ARG A 291 3.25 8.26 -17.75
N GLN A 292 2.15 8.89 -18.13
CA GLN A 292 1.18 8.27 -19.04
C GLN A 292 1.76 8.11 -20.46
N VAL A 293 2.45 9.11 -20.98
CA VAL A 293 3.10 9.01 -22.30
C VAL A 293 4.18 7.93 -22.34
N THR A 294 4.92 7.70 -21.24
CA THR A 294 5.90 6.60 -21.21
C THR A 294 5.24 5.22 -21.29
N LEU A 295 3.99 5.07 -20.90
CA LEU A 295 3.26 3.82 -21.04
C LEU A 295 2.79 3.57 -22.48
N GLY A 296 2.26 4.60 -23.17
CA GLY A 296 1.76 4.46 -24.52
C GLY A 296 1.37 5.81 -25.11
N GLN A 297 1.12 5.83 -26.42
CA GLN A 297 0.57 6.99 -27.10
C GLN A 297 -0.77 7.38 -26.48
N VAL A 298 -0.91 8.63 -26.10
CA VAL A 298 -2.11 9.18 -25.50
C VAL A 298 -2.89 10.03 -26.49
N SER A 299 -4.21 10.04 -26.31
CA SER A 299 -5.15 10.93 -26.99
C SER A 299 -5.87 11.80 -25.96
N SER A 300 -6.42 12.92 -26.38
CA SER A 300 -7.19 13.81 -25.53
C SER A 300 -8.58 14.08 -26.13
N ARG A 301 -9.57 14.29 -25.26
CA ARG A 301 -10.90 14.72 -25.64
C ARG A 301 -11.45 15.72 -24.64
N GLU A 302 -12.30 16.61 -25.12
CA GLU A 302 -13.08 17.48 -24.24
C GLU A 302 -14.03 16.64 -23.38
N ALA A 303 -14.09 16.96 -22.12
CA ALA A 303 -14.96 16.30 -21.15
C ALA A 303 -15.40 17.32 -20.09
N GLN A 304 -16.46 17.00 -19.39
CA GLN A 304 -16.99 17.86 -18.32
C GLN A 304 -16.96 17.12 -16.99
N ARG A 305 -16.64 17.83 -15.92
CA ARG A 305 -16.69 17.31 -14.56
C ARG A 305 -17.27 18.34 -13.60
N LEU A 306 -17.85 17.86 -12.51
CA LEU A 306 -18.20 18.71 -11.38
C LEU A 306 -16.93 19.15 -10.64
N ASN A 307 -16.71 20.46 -10.54
CA ASN A 307 -15.63 21.01 -9.73
C ASN A 307 -15.95 20.85 -8.22
N LYS A 308 -15.02 21.28 -7.38
CA LYS A 308 -15.18 21.22 -5.91
C LYS A 308 -16.34 22.07 -5.36
N TYR A 309 -16.88 22.97 -6.17
CA TYR A 309 -18.01 23.84 -5.81
C TYR A 309 -19.35 23.31 -6.33
N GLY A 310 -19.35 22.22 -7.12
CA GLY A 310 -20.55 21.62 -7.70
C GLY A 310 -20.94 22.21 -9.05
N GLU A 311 -20.07 23.00 -9.68
CA GLU A 311 -20.28 23.59 -11.01
C GLU A 311 -19.65 22.70 -12.06
N MET A 312 -20.22 22.66 -13.28
CA MET A 312 -19.61 21.97 -14.41
C MET A 312 -18.42 22.78 -14.92
N GLU A 313 -17.27 22.12 -15.02
CA GLU A 313 -16.07 22.69 -15.65
C GLU A 313 -15.61 21.81 -16.81
N ASP A 314 -15.23 22.44 -17.92
CA ASP A 314 -14.65 21.76 -19.06
C ASP A 314 -13.20 21.41 -18.76
N TYR A 315 -12.76 20.21 -19.14
CA TYR A 315 -11.39 19.78 -19.05
C TYR A 315 -11.01 18.82 -20.17
N TYR A 316 -9.74 18.69 -20.48
CA TYR A 316 -9.24 17.67 -21.40
C TYR A 316 -8.98 16.36 -20.67
N GLU A 317 -9.77 15.33 -21.00
CA GLU A 317 -9.54 13.97 -20.54
C GLU A 317 -8.49 13.29 -21.41
N ILE A 318 -7.41 12.80 -20.78
CA ILE A 318 -6.40 12.01 -21.45
C ILE A 318 -6.77 10.53 -21.34
N TYR A 319 -6.71 9.84 -22.47
CA TYR A 319 -7.02 8.41 -22.57
C TYR A 319 -6.06 7.69 -23.50
N PHE A 320 -6.08 6.36 -23.48
CA PHE A 320 -5.37 5.51 -24.41
C PHE A 320 -6.36 4.83 -25.34
N ASP A 321 -6.11 4.90 -26.63
CA ASP A 321 -6.81 4.09 -27.60
C ASP A 321 -6.44 2.61 -27.41
N LYS A 322 -7.36 1.69 -27.69
CA LYS A 322 -7.12 0.26 -27.49
C LYS A 322 -5.95 -0.27 -28.34
N ASP A 323 -5.70 0.35 -29.49
CA ASP A 323 -4.61 0.02 -30.42
C ASP A 323 -3.45 1.01 -30.31
N CYS A 324 -3.33 1.77 -29.21
CA CYS A 324 -2.27 2.79 -29.06
C CYS A 324 -0.88 2.17 -29.21
N LYS A 325 0.03 2.91 -29.84
CA LYS A 325 1.44 2.52 -29.93
C LYS A 325 2.11 2.62 -28.57
N SER A 326 2.88 1.61 -28.20
CA SER A 326 3.55 1.54 -26.92
C SER A 326 4.84 0.74 -27.01
N ALA A 327 5.98 1.43 -26.90
CA ALA A 327 7.28 0.78 -26.86
C ALA A 327 7.39 -0.23 -25.71
N LYS A 328 6.73 0.03 -24.58
CA LYS A 328 6.74 -0.88 -23.43
C LYS A 328 5.90 -2.14 -23.64
N ILE A 329 4.77 -2.05 -24.36
CA ILE A 329 4.00 -3.26 -24.71
C ILE A 329 4.78 -4.07 -25.77
N ASP A 330 5.44 -3.41 -26.72
CA ASP A 330 6.25 -4.10 -27.71
C ASP A 330 7.38 -4.89 -27.02
N ALA A 331 8.13 -4.27 -26.11
CA ALA A 331 9.16 -4.94 -25.32
C ALA A 331 8.58 -6.05 -24.39
N LEU A 332 7.38 -5.87 -23.85
CA LEU A 332 6.70 -6.93 -23.11
C LEU A 332 6.41 -8.14 -24.00
N LEU A 333 5.92 -7.92 -25.22
CA LEU A 333 5.64 -9.01 -26.17
C LEU A 333 6.94 -9.73 -26.57
N ASP A 334 8.05 -9.01 -26.75
CA ASP A 334 9.35 -9.60 -27.01
C ASP A 334 9.80 -10.49 -25.84
N ILE A 335 9.72 -9.98 -24.59
CA ILE A 335 10.02 -10.78 -23.38
C ILE A 335 9.14 -12.03 -23.32
N LEU A 336 7.82 -11.90 -23.56
CA LEU A 336 6.89 -13.02 -23.51
C LEU A 336 7.18 -14.07 -24.57
N SER A 337 7.70 -13.67 -25.74
CA SER A 337 8.08 -14.60 -26.82
C SER A 337 9.34 -15.40 -26.50
N ASP A 338 10.21 -14.87 -25.63
CA ASP A 338 11.45 -15.51 -25.20
C ASP A 338 11.25 -16.46 -23.99
N LEU A 339 10.09 -16.38 -23.33
CA LEU A 339 9.76 -17.26 -22.21
C LEU A 339 9.24 -18.63 -22.71
N PRO A 340 9.33 -19.68 -21.89
CA PRO A 340 8.72 -20.97 -22.17
C PRO A 340 7.22 -20.84 -22.48
N GLU A 341 6.71 -21.69 -23.38
CA GLU A 341 5.29 -21.70 -23.73
C GLU A 341 4.43 -21.97 -22.48
N GLY A 342 3.43 -21.13 -22.27
CA GLY A 342 2.52 -21.25 -21.12
C GLY A 342 3.07 -20.72 -19.81
N GLU A 343 4.28 -20.16 -19.76
CA GLU A 343 4.88 -19.61 -18.53
C GLU A 343 3.96 -18.54 -17.92
N PRO A 344 3.53 -18.67 -16.66
CA PRO A 344 2.71 -17.67 -15.98
C PRO A 344 3.50 -16.37 -15.72
N VAL A 345 2.90 -15.23 -16.05
CA VAL A 345 3.55 -13.92 -15.87
C VAL A 345 2.61 -12.94 -15.17
N VAL A 346 3.16 -12.18 -14.20
CA VAL A 346 2.47 -11.02 -13.61
C VAL A 346 3.02 -9.73 -14.24
N VAL A 347 2.13 -8.93 -14.83
CA VAL A 347 2.47 -7.64 -15.45
C VAL A 347 1.95 -6.50 -14.56
N TRP A 348 2.86 -5.71 -14.00
CA TRP A 348 2.55 -4.62 -13.09
C TRP A 348 2.41 -3.27 -13.80
N VAL A 349 1.31 -2.58 -13.56
CA VAL A 349 1.00 -1.25 -14.13
C VAL A 349 0.40 -0.34 -13.06
N HIS A 350 0.82 0.94 -12.99
CA HIS A 350 0.21 1.91 -12.08
C HIS A 350 -1.08 2.52 -12.64
N SER A 351 -1.18 2.65 -13.97
CA SER A 351 -2.30 3.33 -14.65
C SER A 351 -3.43 2.36 -14.98
N GLN A 352 -4.57 2.53 -14.32
CA GLN A 352 -5.78 1.78 -14.62
C GLN A 352 -6.26 1.99 -16.06
N ARG A 353 -6.10 3.22 -16.60
CA ARG A 353 -6.52 3.55 -17.97
C ARG A 353 -5.72 2.78 -19.02
N PHE A 354 -4.48 2.39 -18.70
CA PHE A 354 -3.61 1.64 -19.62
C PHE A 354 -3.95 0.14 -19.70
N MET A 355 -4.81 -0.37 -18.82
CA MET A 355 -5.22 -1.79 -18.85
C MET A 355 -5.93 -2.16 -20.14
N THR A 356 -6.76 -1.27 -20.69
CA THR A 356 -7.51 -1.52 -21.94
C THR A 356 -6.58 -1.84 -23.14
N PRO A 357 -5.62 -0.97 -23.52
CA PRO A 357 -4.70 -1.29 -24.62
C PRO A 357 -3.77 -2.47 -24.28
N LEU A 358 -3.34 -2.61 -23.04
CA LEU A 358 -2.50 -3.74 -22.62
C LEU A 358 -3.21 -5.08 -22.87
N ILE A 359 -4.41 -5.26 -22.33
CA ILE A 359 -5.20 -6.49 -22.52
C ILE A 359 -5.51 -6.71 -24.00
N HIS A 360 -5.90 -5.68 -24.72
CA HIS A 360 -6.19 -5.79 -26.16
C HIS A 360 -4.98 -6.29 -26.95
N ARG A 361 -3.80 -5.70 -26.72
CA ARG A 361 -2.55 -6.09 -27.41
C ARG A 361 -2.09 -7.50 -27.04
N LEU A 362 -2.20 -7.90 -25.78
CA LEU A 362 -1.89 -9.27 -25.33
C LEU A 362 -2.85 -10.28 -25.96
N THR A 363 -4.15 -10.01 -25.97
CA THR A 363 -5.15 -10.89 -26.60
C THR A 363 -4.94 -11.02 -28.10
N LYS A 364 -4.62 -9.93 -28.79
CA LYS A 364 -4.31 -9.93 -30.23
C LYS A 364 -3.04 -10.72 -30.56
N ALA A 365 -2.08 -10.77 -29.63
CA ALA A 365 -0.88 -11.59 -29.73
C ALA A 365 -1.09 -13.06 -29.32
N GLY A 366 -2.32 -13.46 -28.96
CA GLY A 366 -2.69 -14.84 -28.62
C GLY A 366 -2.59 -15.20 -27.13
N TYR A 367 -2.20 -14.27 -26.26
CA TYR A 367 -2.09 -14.55 -24.83
C TYR A 367 -3.44 -14.49 -24.11
N LYS A 368 -3.68 -15.42 -23.19
CA LYS A 368 -4.82 -15.39 -22.27
C LYS A 368 -4.48 -14.49 -21.07
N ALA A 369 -4.99 -13.27 -21.07
CA ALA A 369 -4.72 -12.29 -20.02
C ALA A 369 -5.96 -11.98 -19.18
N VAL A 370 -5.77 -11.82 -17.86
CA VAL A 370 -6.79 -11.38 -16.92
C VAL A 370 -6.38 -10.04 -16.30
N GLU A 371 -7.33 -9.11 -16.17
CA GLU A 371 -7.13 -7.82 -15.53
C GLU A 371 -7.58 -7.86 -14.07
N VAL A 372 -6.73 -7.38 -13.14
CA VAL A 372 -7.12 -7.07 -11.76
C VAL A 372 -6.76 -5.63 -11.44
N SER A 373 -7.78 -4.78 -11.42
CA SER A 373 -7.66 -3.35 -11.17
C SER A 373 -8.80 -2.86 -10.27
N GLY A 374 -8.79 -1.57 -9.93
CA GLY A 374 -9.85 -0.96 -9.11
C GLY A 374 -11.25 -1.00 -9.75
N LYS A 375 -11.37 -1.19 -11.06
CA LYS A 375 -12.63 -1.26 -11.81
C LYS A 375 -12.95 -2.65 -12.35
N SER A 376 -11.95 -3.51 -12.48
CA SER A 376 -12.12 -4.83 -13.09
C SER A 376 -12.84 -5.79 -12.15
N LYS A 377 -13.65 -6.69 -12.73
CA LYS A 377 -14.21 -7.86 -12.06
C LYS A 377 -13.35 -9.12 -12.23
N GLY A 378 -12.18 -9.02 -12.87
CA GLY A 378 -11.26 -10.13 -13.06
C GLY A 378 -10.78 -10.72 -11.74
N ASP A 379 -10.49 -12.01 -11.75
CA ASP A 379 -10.01 -12.73 -10.58
C ASP A 379 -8.56 -13.18 -10.80
N TYR A 380 -7.65 -12.78 -9.93
CA TYR A 380 -6.26 -13.22 -9.99
C TYR A 380 -6.08 -14.74 -9.88
N ARG A 381 -7.07 -15.42 -9.30
CA ARG A 381 -7.12 -16.90 -9.23
C ARG A 381 -7.20 -17.57 -10.59
N ASP A 382 -7.58 -16.84 -11.64
CA ASP A 382 -7.55 -17.38 -13.01
C ASP A 382 -6.12 -17.69 -13.47
N LEU A 383 -5.11 -16.92 -13.00
CA LEU A 383 -3.69 -17.28 -13.19
C LEU A 383 -3.34 -18.56 -12.40
N ILE A 384 -3.71 -18.63 -11.12
CA ILE A 384 -3.42 -19.76 -10.23
C ILE A 384 -4.04 -21.06 -10.78
N ASN A 385 -5.24 -20.97 -11.34
CA ASN A 385 -5.98 -22.11 -11.87
C ASN A 385 -5.63 -22.45 -13.35
N GLY A 386 -4.66 -21.77 -13.96
CA GLY A 386 -4.24 -21.99 -15.35
C GLY A 386 -5.27 -21.57 -16.41
N LYS A 387 -6.29 -20.79 -16.03
CA LYS A 387 -7.27 -20.23 -16.96
C LYS A 387 -6.74 -19.04 -17.74
N ALA A 388 -5.83 -18.27 -17.12
CA ALA A 388 -5.06 -17.19 -17.72
C ALA A 388 -3.57 -17.50 -17.64
N GLN A 389 -2.80 -17.04 -18.61
CA GLN A 389 -1.33 -17.10 -18.59
C GLN A 389 -0.74 -15.81 -18.01
N ILE A 390 -1.40 -14.67 -18.24
CA ILE A 390 -0.91 -13.36 -17.84
C ILE A 390 -1.90 -12.70 -16.89
N LEU A 391 -1.40 -12.25 -15.74
CA LEU A 391 -2.12 -11.39 -14.82
C LEU A 391 -1.68 -9.94 -15.02
N CYS A 392 -2.52 -9.09 -15.60
CA CYS A 392 -2.31 -7.65 -15.65
C CYS A 392 -2.81 -7.02 -14.34
N ALA A 393 -1.87 -6.63 -13.48
CA ALA A 393 -2.11 -6.22 -12.12
C ALA A 393 -1.88 -4.70 -11.93
N GLN A 394 -2.92 -3.98 -11.47
CA GLN A 394 -2.73 -2.61 -11.01
C GLN A 394 -2.10 -2.64 -9.61
N HIS A 395 -1.02 -1.89 -9.40
CA HIS A 395 -0.29 -1.89 -8.12
C HIS A 395 -1.22 -1.69 -6.92
N GLU A 396 -2.02 -0.63 -6.92
CA GLU A 396 -2.90 -0.27 -5.81
C GLU A 396 -4.00 -1.31 -5.55
N ALA A 397 -4.44 -2.03 -6.59
CA ALA A 397 -5.49 -3.04 -6.47
C ALA A 397 -4.95 -4.41 -6.01
N CYS A 398 -3.72 -4.74 -6.39
CA CYS A 398 -3.11 -6.06 -6.17
C CYS A 398 -2.05 -6.09 -5.07
N ALA A 399 -1.55 -4.92 -4.64
CA ALA A 399 -0.56 -4.84 -3.57
C ALA A 399 -1.08 -5.41 -2.23
N GLU A 400 -2.39 -5.48 -2.02
CA GLU A 400 -2.99 -6.05 -0.82
C GLU A 400 -3.97 -7.19 -1.16
N GLY A 401 -3.97 -8.23 -0.33
CA GLY A 401 -5.01 -9.28 -0.35
C GLY A 401 -4.97 -10.28 -1.50
N VAL A 402 -3.95 -10.28 -2.34
CA VAL A 402 -3.68 -11.32 -3.34
C VAL A 402 -2.71 -12.33 -2.74
N ASP A 403 -3.04 -13.63 -2.79
CA ASP A 403 -2.24 -14.71 -2.21
C ASP A 403 -2.23 -15.94 -3.13
N GLY A 404 -1.16 -16.74 -3.07
CA GLY A 404 -1.00 -17.96 -3.86
C GLY A 404 -0.36 -17.76 -5.23
N LEU A 405 -0.04 -16.54 -5.66
CA LEU A 405 0.67 -16.30 -6.92
C LEU A 405 2.07 -16.93 -6.91
N GLN A 406 2.77 -16.88 -5.77
CA GLN A 406 4.11 -17.46 -5.58
C GLN A 406 4.15 -18.98 -5.78
N ASP A 407 3.02 -19.66 -5.71
CA ASP A 407 2.96 -21.12 -5.85
C ASP A 407 2.98 -21.55 -7.33
N VAL A 408 2.68 -20.62 -8.25
CA VAL A 408 2.51 -20.91 -9.69
C VAL A 408 3.32 -19.99 -10.60
N CYS A 409 3.84 -18.87 -10.11
CA CYS A 409 4.48 -17.85 -10.92
C CYS A 409 5.77 -17.36 -10.25
N HIS A 410 6.82 -17.18 -11.08
CA HIS A 410 8.08 -16.59 -10.64
C HIS A 410 8.60 -15.51 -11.60
N VAL A 411 7.85 -15.18 -12.65
CA VAL A 411 8.19 -14.13 -13.61
C VAL A 411 7.27 -12.93 -13.46
N GLU A 412 7.84 -11.74 -13.35
CA GLU A 412 7.09 -10.49 -13.32
C GLU A 412 7.70 -9.42 -14.23
N VAL A 413 6.83 -8.69 -14.91
CA VAL A 413 7.21 -7.58 -15.80
C VAL A 413 6.58 -6.29 -15.29
N TRP A 414 7.39 -5.29 -15.03
CA TRP A 414 6.96 -3.99 -14.53
C TRP A 414 7.00 -2.95 -15.66
N LEU A 415 5.84 -2.64 -16.21
CA LEU A 415 5.71 -1.58 -17.22
C LEU A 415 5.81 -0.18 -16.61
N SER A 416 5.54 -0.07 -15.32
CA SER A 416 5.71 1.14 -14.53
C SER A 416 5.77 0.81 -13.04
N GLN A 417 6.29 1.72 -12.24
CA GLN A 417 6.30 1.62 -10.78
C GLN A 417 5.28 2.59 -10.17
N SER A 418 4.74 2.29 -8.99
CA SER A 418 4.01 3.28 -8.18
C SER A 418 4.99 4.33 -7.65
N ASN A 419 4.53 5.56 -7.38
CA ASN A 419 5.33 6.57 -6.68
C ASN A 419 5.54 6.24 -5.18
N SER A 420 4.93 5.18 -4.71
CA SER A 420 5.02 4.70 -3.33
C SER A 420 5.95 3.50 -3.22
N VAL A 421 7.04 3.65 -2.48
CA VAL A 421 7.93 2.51 -2.13
C VAL A 421 7.12 1.37 -1.51
N ILE A 422 6.17 1.69 -0.64
CA ILE A 422 5.36 0.70 0.07
C ILE A 422 4.55 -0.15 -0.91
N ILE A 423 3.88 0.49 -1.86
CA ILE A 423 3.05 -0.21 -2.85
C ILE A 423 3.93 -1.10 -3.74
N ASN A 424 5.11 -0.62 -4.13
CA ASN A 424 6.06 -1.40 -4.90
C ASN A 424 6.58 -2.60 -4.09
N GLU A 425 6.95 -2.42 -2.82
CA GLU A 425 7.35 -3.51 -1.94
C GLU A 425 6.23 -4.54 -1.73
N GLN A 426 5.00 -4.09 -1.54
CA GLN A 426 3.84 -4.97 -1.43
C GLN A 426 3.60 -5.78 -2.71
N ALA A 427 3.74 -5.15 -3.89
CA ALA A 427 3.66 -5.83 -5.17
C ALA A 427 4.76 -6.89 -5.32
N THR A 428 6.02 -6.52 -5.01
CA THR A 428 7.16 -7.45 -4.94
C THR A 428 6.85 -8.67 -4.06
N GLY A 429 6.28 -8.45 -2.88
CA GLY A 429 5.95 -9.49 -1.93
C GLY A 429 4.76 -10.37 -2.35
N ARG A 430 4.22 -10.23 -3.56
CA ARG A 430 3.23 -11.18 -4.10
C ARG A 430 3.88 -12.42 -4.69
N LEU A 431 5.06 -12.29 -5.27
CA LEU A 431 5.83 -13.39 -5.83
C LEU A 431 7.01 -13.78 -4.94
N HIS A 432 7.77 -12.78 -4.45
CA HIS A 432 8.91 -13.01 -3.58
C HIS A 432 8.47 -13.08 -2.12
N ARG A 433 8.02 -14.25 -1.71
CA ARG A 433 7.51 -14.52 -0.34
C ARG A 433 7.65 -16.00 0.04
N THR A 434 7.37 -16.32 1.29
CA THR A 434 7.33 -17.70 1.79
C THR A 434 6.43 -18.58 0.92
N GLY A 435 6.95 -19.70 0.45
CA GLY A 435 6.30 -20.62 -0.49
C GLY A 435 6.90 -20.56 -1.89
N GLN A 436 7.58 -19.49 -2.26
CA GLN A 436 8.31 -19.42 -3.52
C GLN A 436 9.51 -20.36 -3.51
N THR A 437 9.63 -21.19 -4.53
CA THR A 437 10.69 -22.22 -4.67
C THR A 437 11.66 -21.93 -5.80
N GLN A 438 11.36 -20.94 -6.65
CA GLN A 438 12.18 -20.55 -7.78
C GLN A 438 12.68 -19.10 -7.64
N ALA A 439 13.83 -18.78 -8.26
CA ALA A 439 14.29 -17.41 -8.35
C ALA A 439 13.24 -16.53 -9.06
N VAL A 440 12.87 -15.41 -8.46
CA VAL A 440 11.92 -14.49 -9.08
C VAL A 440 12.65 -13.64 -10.11
N ILE A 441 12.23 -13.73 -11.36
CA ILE A 441 12.77 -12.91 -12.46
C ILE A 441 11.88 -11.68 -12.62
N ARG A 442 12.47 -10.51 -12.47
CA ARG A 442 11.81 -9.22 -12.57
C ARG A 442 12.37 -8.39 -13.71
N TYR A 443 11.57 -8.19 -14.74
CA TYR A 443 11.86 -7.25 -15.81
C TYR A 443 11.31 -5.87 -15.48
N LEU A 444 12.19 -4.85 -15.42
CA LEU A 444 11.79 -3.44 -15.26
C LEU A 444 11.91 -2.73 -16.60
N ILE A 445 10.80 -2.52 -17.30
CA ILE A 445 10.79 -1.82 -18.57
C ILE A 445 10.74 -0.31 -18.33
N GLN A 446 11.77 0.40 -18.78
CA GLN A 446 11.95 1.84 -18.60
C GLN A 446 12.10 2.53 -19.94
N ALA A 447 11.35 3.60 -20.17
CA ALA A 447 11.51 4.44 -21.35
C ALA A 447 12.76 5.33 -21.19
N GLU A 448 13.66 5.26 -22.18
CA GLU A 448 14.93 5.99 -22.16
C GLU A 448 14.75 7.50 -22.24
N ASN A 449 15.59 8.24 -21.51
CA ASN A 449 15.61 9.70 -21.48
C ASN A 449 14.23 10.29 -21.17
N THR A 450 13.59 9.75 -20.12
CA THR A 450 12.25 10.16 -19.70
C THR A 450 12.15 10.29 -18.18
N ILE A 451 10.95 10.62 -17.73
CA ILE A 451 10.60 10.69 -16.30
C ILE A 451 10.76 9.34 -15.58
N ASP A 452 10.81 8.21 -16.29
CA ASP A 452 11.00 6.89 -15.68
C ASP A 452 12.33 6.81 -14.92
N ASP A 453 13.40 7.41 -15.45
CA ASP A 453 14.70 7.48 -14.77
C ASP A 453 14.60 8.31 -13.47
N LYS A 454 13.86 9.44 -13.50
CA LYS A 454 13.63 10.28 -12.33
C LYS A 454 12.76 9.58 -11.28
N VAL A 455 11.73 8.84 -11.71
CA VAL A 455 10.86 8.04 -10.80
C VAL A 455 11.70 6.96 -10.13
N PHE A 456 12.53 6.26 -10.89
CA PHE A 456 13.41 5.24 -10.34
C PHE A 456 14.37 5.81 -9.29
N GLY A 457 15.04 6.92 -9.59
CA GLY A 457 15.95 7.61 -8.65
C GLY A 457 15.23 8.02 -7.36
N ARG A 458 14.06 8.67 -7.47
CA ARG A 458 13.25 9.08 -6.31
C ARG A 458 12.82 7.88 -5.43
N LEU A 459 12.48 6.76 -6.04
CA LEU A 459 12.10 5.55 -5.31
C LEU A 459 13.32 4.95 -4.60
N GLN A 460 14.47 4.91 -5.25
CA GLN A 460 15.71 4.42 -4.65
C GLN A 460 16.14 5.27 -3.45
N ASP A 461 16.10 6.59 -3.59
CA ASP A 461 16.40 7.52 -2.49
C ASP A 461 15.43 7.35 -1.32
N SER A 462 14.13 7.21 -1.62
CA SER A 462 13.12 7.00 -0.59
C SER A 462 13.29 5.65 0.11
N TYR A 463 13.63 4.60 -0.63
CA TYR A 463 13.94 3.28 -0.09
C TYR A 463 15.15 3.34 0.85
N ASN A 464 16.24 3.96 0.40
CA ASN A 464 17.45 4.11 1.20
C ASN A 464 17.19 4.87 2.51
N ARG A 465 16.45 5.99 2.46
CA ARG A 465 16.07 6.76 3.66
C ARG A 465 15.24 5.94 4.66
N LEU A 466 14.29 5.15 4.16
CA LEU A 466 13.47 4.29 5.03
C LEU A 466 14.31 3.18 5.65
N LYS A 467 15.24 2.60 4.90
CA LYS A 467 16.17 1.58 5.37
C LYS A 467 17.15 2.13 6.40
N GLU A 468 17.78 3.29 6.15
CA GLU A 468 18.68 3.95 7.09
C GLU A 468 18.01 4.35 8.41
N SER A 469 16.72 4.71 8.33
CA SER A 469 15.91 4.99 9.51
C SER A 469 15.43 3.71 10.24
N GLY A 470 15.72 2.52 9.71
CA GLY A 470 15.24 1.24 10.26
C GLY A 470 13.71 1.09 10.19
N LEU A 471 13.09 1.66 9.15
CA LEU A 471 11.64 1.66 8.95
C LEU A 471 11.19 0.63 7.91
N ILE A 472 12.15 0.01 7.20
CA ILE A 472 11.97 -1.13 6.28
C ILE A 472 13.22 -2.01 6.31
#